data_543771c8244c27303a4ec5ef6d42800b
#
_entry.id   543771c8244c27303a4ec5ef6d42800b
#
_cell.length_a   1.000
_cell.length_b   1.000
_cell.length_c   1.000
_cell.angle_alpha   90.00
_cell.angle_beta   90.00
_cell.angle_gamma   90.00
#
_symmetry.space_group_name_H-M   'P 1'
#
loop_
_entity.id
_entity.type
_entity.pdbx_description
1 polymer ?
#
loop_
_entity_poly.entity_id
_entity_poly.type
_entity_poly.pdbx_seq_one_letter_code
_entity_poly.pdbx_strand_id
1 'polypeptide(L)'
;RCNFRCNYCMPKEVFDKDYPYLPHSALLSFEEITRTAKLFVAHGVRKIRLTGGEPLLRKNIEVLIEQLAALRTPDGHPLDLTLTTNGSLLARKARSLKAAGLKRVTVSLDGLDDAVFRAMNDVDFPVADVLEGIEAARAAGLGSGEPGHSLKINMVVKRGTNEHEILRMARHFQGTGIVLRFIEYMDVGATNGWRMDEVLPSADVVKMIRAELPLVQLDPSAPGETAERWGYADASGRHDPALGEIGVISSVTQAFCRDCNRARLSTEGKLYLCLFAGQGYDLRALIRGGASDEDIASAIGAIWQGRSARYSELRSTLTPDTGPATRRVEMSYIGG
;
A
#
# COMPACT_ATOMS: atom_id res chain seq x y z
N ARG A 1 -4.54 -5.58 -13.00
CA ARG A 1 -4.37 -7.05 -12.92
C ARG A 1 -3.40 -7.41 -11.80
N CYS A 2 -3.52 -8.64 -11.27
CA CYS A 2 -2.57 -9.23 -10.34
C CYS A 2 -2.33 -10.68 -10.74
N ASN A 3 -1.17 -11.22 -10.41
CA ASN A 3 -0.85 -12.64 -10.56
C ASN A 3 -1.08 -13.46 -9.28
N PHE A 4 -1.41 -12.81 -8.16
CA PHE A 4 -1.88 -13.45 -6.93
C PHE A 4 -3.41 -13.34 -6.83
N ARG A 5 -3.99 -14.19 -5.96
CA ARG A 5 -5.42 -14.27 -5.66
C ARG A 5 -5.68 -14.18 -4.16
N CYS A 6 -4.92 -13.28 -3.50
CA CYS A 6 -5.01 -13.13 -2.04
C CYS A 6 -6.47 -13.08 -1.59
N ASN A 7 -6.82 -13.95 -0.66
CA ASN A 7 -8.19 -14.17 -0.20
C ASN A 7 -8.82 -12.90 0.41
N TYR A 8 -8.00 -11.98 0.88
CA TYR A 8 -8.42 -10.69 1.45
C TYR A 8 -8.50 -9.55 0.42
N CYS A 9 -8.07 -9.76 -0.85
CA CYS A 9 -7.96 -8.69 -1.85
C CYS A 9 -8.61 -9.05 -3.20
N MET A 10 -8.30 -10.21 -3.74
CA MET A 10 -8.73 -10.68 -5.08
C MET A 10 -9.08 -12.16 -5.06
N PRO A 11 -10.11 -12.59 -4.29
CA PRO A 11 -10.47 -13.99 -4.20
C PRO A 11 -10.78 -14.59 -5.58
N LYS A 12 -10.29 -15.81 -5.84
CA LYS A 12 -10.35 -16.46 -7.16
C LYS A 12 -11.76 -16.76 -7.64
N GLU A 13 -12.70 -16.85 -6.71
CA GLU A 13 -14.13 -17.06 -7.00
C GLU A 13 -14.74 -15.88 -7.75
N VAL A 14 -14.14 -14.69 -7.64
CA VAL A 14 -14.56 -13.45 -8.31
C VAL A 14 -13.59 -13.06 -9.41
N PHE A 15 -12.28 -13.16 -9.13
CA PHE A 15 -11.22 -12.73 -10.05
C PHE A 15 -10.59 -13.93 -10.76
N ASP A 16 -11.41 -14.70 -11.42
CA ASP A 16 -10.99 -15.87 -12.20
C ASP A 16 -10.24 -15.50 -13.50
N LYS A 17 -9.97 -16.50 -14.34
CA LYS A 17 -9.29 -16.31 -15.64
C LYS A 17 -10.13 -15.50 -16.64
N ASP A 18 -11.44 -15.51 -16.49
CA ASP A 18 -12.39 -14.87 -17.41
C ASP A 18 -12.84 -13.49 -16.91
N TYR A 19 -12.35 -13.03 -15.76
CA TYR A 19 -12.68 -11.72 -15.19
C TYR A 19 -12.40 -10.59 -16.19
N PRO A 20 -13.40 -9.71 -16.49
CA PRO A 20 -13.29 -8.68 -17.51
C PRO A 20 -12.44 -7.50 -17.07
N TYR A 21 -11.11 -7.66 -17.08
CA TYR A 21 -10.20 -6.53 -16.82
C TYR A 21 -10.34 -5.46 -17.88
N LEU A 22 -10.08 -4.21 -17.47
CA LEU A 22 -10.09 -3.07 -18.39
C LEU A 22 -9.19 -3.31 -19.61
N PRO A 23 -9.64 -2.96 -20.83
CA PRO A 23 -8.82 -3.00 -22.03
C PRO A 23 -7.72 -1.93 -21.94
N HIS A 24 -6.62 -2.14 -22.68
CA HIS A 24 -5.48 -1.21 -22.69
C HIS A 24 -5.86 0.22 -23.08
N SER A 25 -6.81 0.40 -24.01
CA SER A 25 -7.32 1.71 -24.45
C SER A 25 -8.03 2.51 -23.35
N ALA A 26 -8.56 1.83 -22.34
CA ALA A 26 -9.16 2.48 -21.19
C ALA A 26 -8.13 2.99 -20.17
N LEU A 27 -6.90 2.48 -20.20
CA LEU A 27 -5.86 2.86 -19.26
C LEU A 27 -5.23 4.20 -19.66
N LEU A 28 -4.81 4.98 -18.67
CA LEU A 28 -3.96 6.15 -18.90
C LEU A 28 -2.60 5.72 -19.47
N SER A 29 -2.06 6.50 -20.42
CA SER A 29 -0.67 6.40 -20.83
C SER A 29 0.28 6.87 -19.72
N PHE A 30 1.57 6.60 -19.86
CA PHE A 30 2.56 7.08 -18.89
C PHE A 30 2.67 8.60 -18.89
N GLU A 31 2.50 9.22 -20.07
CA GLU A 31 2.47 10.68 -20.24
C GLU A 31 1.23 11.30 -19.55
N GLU A 32 0.05 10.69 -19.72
CA GLU A 32 -1.18 11.13 -19.03
C GLU A 32 -1.04 11.02 -17.51
N ILE A 33 -0.45 9.93 -17.00
CA ILE A 33 -0.15 9.73 -15.58
C ILE A 33 0.84 10.79 -15.09
N THR A 34 1.92 11.03 -15.85
CA THR A 34 2.96 12.00 -15.47
C THR A 34 2.43 13.43 -15.49
N ARG A 35 1.61 13.79 -16.51
CA ARG A 35 0.91 15.09 -16.54
C ARG A 35 0.04 15.28 -15.30
N THR A 36 -0.76 14.29 -14.97
CA THR A 36 -1.62 14.32 -13.77
C THR A 36 -0.81 14.42 -12.49
N ALA A 37 0.26 13.61 -12.37
CA ALA A 37 1.16 13.65 -11.21
C ALA A 37 1.81 15.03 -11.02
N LYS A 38 2.22 15.69 -12.12
CA LYS A 38 2.76 17.07 -12.08
C LYS A 38 1.76 18.05 -11.47
N LEU A 39 0.48 17.93 -11.80
CA LEU A 39 -0.57 18.78 -11.24
C LEU A 39 -0.80 18.50 -9.75
N PHE A 40 -0.77 17.24 -9.32
CA PHE A 40 -0.80 16.88 -7.90
C PHE A 40 0.40 17.45 -7.14
N VAL A 41 1.58 17.40 -7.74
CA VAL A 41 2.80 17.96 -7.14
C VAL A 41 2.69 19.48 -6.99
N ALA A 42 2.11 20.18 -7.96
CA ALA A 42 1.82 21.61 -7.84
C ALA A 42 0.85 21.94 -6.69
N HIS A 43 -0.04 21.02 -6.33
CA HIS A 43 -0.88 21.09 -5.12
C HIS A 43 -0.18 20.66 -3.83
N GLY A 44 1.13 20.43 -3.84
CA GLY A 44 1.91 20.11 -2.65
C GLY A 44 2.06 18.62 -2.35
N VAL A 45 1.70 17.73 -3.27
CA VAL A 45 2.00 16.29 -3.12
C VAL A 45 3.51 16.06 -3.17
N ARG A 46 4.04 15.44 -2.11
CA ARG A 46 5.47 15.16 -1.95
C ARG A 46 5.82 13.68 -2.12
N LYS A 47 4.80 12.83 -2.09
CA LYS A 47 4.96 11.38 -2.12
C LYS A 47 4.00 10.74 -3.12
N ILE A 48 4.55 9.89 -3.99
CA ILE A 48 3.77 9.07 -4.91
C ILE A 48 4.10 7.60 -4.66
N ARG A 49 3.05 6.79 -4.53
CA ARG A 49 3.15 5.34 -4.40
C ARG A 49 2.54 4.66 -5.62
N LEU A 50 3.35 3.93 -6.34
CA LEU A 50 2.86 3.03 -7.39
C LEU A 50 2.34 1.75 -6.73
N THR A 51 1.12 1.38 -7.07
CA THR A 51 0.42 0.20 -6.55
C THR A 51 -0.60 -0.29 -7.59
N GLY A 52 -1.56 -1.09 -7.19
CA GLY A 52 -2.61 -1.60 -8.07
C GLY A 52 -3.02 -2.99 -7.62
N GLY A 53 -3.30 -3.92 -8.53
CA GLY A 53 -3.10 -5.34 -8.27
C GLY A 53 -1.60 -5.58 -8.11
N GLU A 54 -0.89 -5.99 -9.18
CA GLU A 54 0.59 -6.05 -9.15
C GLU A 54 1.17 -5.05 -10.17
N PRO A 55 1.81 -3.95 -9.70
CA PRO A 55 2.31 -2.92 -10.60
C PRO A 55 3.46 -3.40 -11.51
N LEU A 56 4.26 -4.38 -11.05
CA LEU A 56 5.39 -4.90 -11.83
C LEU A 56 4.96 -5.73 -13.05
N LEU A 57 3.67 -6.08 -13.16
CA LEU A 57 3.10 -6.66 -14.37
C LEU A 57 2.92 -5.63 -15.50
N ARG A 58 2.94 -4.33 -15.19
CA ARG A 58 2.84 -3.29 -16.22
C ARG A 58 4.13 -3.26 -17.04
N LYS A 59 4.02 -3.53 -18.34
CA LYS A 59 5.17 -3.51 -19.24
C LYS A 59 5.83 -2.13 -19.21
N ASN A 60 7.16 -2.11 -19.13
CA ASN A 60 7.98 -0.89 -19.12
C ASN A 60 7.64 0.08 -17.99
N ILE A 61 7.25 -0.42 -16.81
CA ILE A 61 6.95 0.41 -15.63
C ILE A 61 8.12 1.33 -15.25
N GLU A 62 9.34 0.93 -15.58
CA GLU A 62 10.56 1.70 -15.38
C GLU A 62 10.51 3.07 -16.07
N VAL A 63 9.91 3.16 -17.27
CA VAL A 63 9.72 4.45 -17.98
C VAL A 63 8.82 5.40 -17.18
N LEU A 64 7.72 4.89 -16.60
CA LEU A 64 6.88 5.71 -15.72
C LEU A 64 7.65 6.16 -14.48
N ILE A 65 8.45 5.28 -13.88
CA ILE A 65 9.27 5.61 -12.70
C ILE A 65 10.27 6.72 -13.05
N GLU A 66 10.94 6.65 -14.19
CA GLU A 66 11.87 7.69 -14.68
C GLU A 66 11.17 9.04 -14.85
N GLN A 67 10.00 9.05 -15.50
CA GLN A 67 9.20 10.27 -15.67
C GLN A 67 8.78 10.88 -14.34
N LEU A 68 8.32 10.07 -13.39
CA LEU A 68 7.91 10.55 -12.06
C LEU A 68 9.11 10.98 -11.20
N ALA A 69 10.24 10.28 -11.29
CA ALA A 69 11.46 10.61 -10.58
C ALA A 69 12.09 11.96 -11.04
N ALA A 70 11.78 12.38 -12.27
CA ALA A 70 12.20 13.67 -12.80
C ALA A 70 11.40 14.85 -12.22
N LEU A 71 10.22 14.61 -11.66
CA LEU A 71 9.38 15.67 -11.07
C LEU A 71 10.05 16.25 -9.80
N ARG A 72 9.80 17.54 -9.58
CA ARG A 72 10.26 18.26 -8.38
C ARG A 72 9.08 18.94 -7.72
N THR A 73 9.08 18.94 -6.39
CA THR A 73 8.15 19.72 -5.58
C THR A 73 8.34 21.22 -5.82
N PRO A 74 7.37 22.09 -5.49
CA PRO A 74 7.49 23.53 -5.68
C PRO A 74 8.73 24.15 -5.01
N ASP A 75 9.22 23.53 -3.93
CA ASP A 75 10.45 23.90 -3.21
C ASP A 75 11.72 23.19 -3.76
N GLY A 76 11.63 22.54 -4.92
CA GLY A 76 12.77 21.98 -5.66
C GLY A 76 13.21 20.57 -5.21
N HIS A 77 12.60 19.98 -4.20
CA HIS A 77 12.97 18.63 -3.72
C HIS A 77 12.47 17.50 -4.62
N PRO A 78 13.19 16.38 -4.69
CA PRO A 78 12.72 15.18 -5.38
C PRO A 78 11.51 14.59 -4.66
N LEU A 79 10.62 13.91 -5.41
CA LEU A 79 9.50 13.17 -4.82
C LEU A 79 9.97 11.95 -4.03
N ASP A 80 9.27 11.64 -2.93
CA ASP A 80 9.32 10.32 -2.27
C ASP A 80 8.55 9.31 -3.15
N LEU A 81 9.26 8.71 -4.11
CA LEU A 81 8.70 7.74 -5.04
C LEU A 81 8.87 6.33 -4.51
N THR A 82 7.77 5.66 -4.28
CA THR A 82 7.73 4.29 -3.71
C THR A 82 6.79 3.38 -4.50
N LEU A 83 6.98 2.08 -4.36
CA LEU A 83 6.17 1.06 -5.01
C LEU A 83 5.77 -0.01 -3.99
N THR A 84 4.51 -0.50 -4.08
CA THR A 84 4.07 -1.67 -3.32
C THR A 84 3.90 -2.84 -4.27
N THR A 85 4.47 -4.00 -3.93
CA THR A 85 4.49 -5.20 -4.77
C THR A 85 4.27 -6.46 -3.93
N ASN A 86 3.74 -7.51 -4.56
CA ASN A 86 3.70 -8.86 -3.97
C ASN A 86 5.05 -9.59 -4.02
N GLY A 87 6.07 -8.94 -4.57
CA GLY A 87 7.44 -9.47 -4.62
C GLY A 87 7.74 -10.46 -5.73
N SER A 88 6.73 -11.03 -6.40
CA SER A 88 6.90 -12.12 -7.38
C SER A 88 7.83 -11.81 -8.56
N LEU A 89 7.98 -10.54 -8.91
CA LEU A 89 8.85 -10.08 -10.00
C LEU A 89 10.06 -9.29 -9.50
N LEU A 90 10.18 -9.09 -8.18
CA LEU A 90 11.12 -8.13 -7.61
C LEU A 90 12.58 -8.58 -7.79
N ALA A 91 12.89 -9.87 -7.66
CA ALA A 91 14.24 -10.40 -7.88
C ALA A 91 14.80 -10.01 -9.27
N ARG A 92 13.96 -10.06 -10.29
CA ARG A 92 14.35 -9.72 -11.68
C ARG A 92 14.39 -8.22 -11.95
N LYS A 93 13.59 -7.41 -11.22
CA LYS A 93 13.36 -5.99 -11.52
C LYS A 93 14.05 -5.01 -10.57
N ALA A 94 14.53 -5.45 -9.41
CA ALA A 94 15.05 -4.55 -8.39
C ALA A 94 16.11 -3.55 -8.92
N ARG A 95 17.06 -4.02 -9.71
CA ARG A 95 18.12 -3.18 -10.27
C ARG A 95 17.58 -2.15 -11.27
N SER A 96 16.69 -2.54 -12.19
CA SER A 96 16.12 -1.63 -13.18
C SER A 96 15.20 -0.59 -12.52
N LEU A 97 14.43 -0.98 -11.51
CA LEU A 97 13.61 -0.06 -10.72
C LEU A 97 14.46 0.99 -10.00
N LYS A 98 15.57 0.56 -9.39
CA LYS A 98 16.52 1.50 -8.74
C LYS A 98 17.16 2.44 -9.74
N ALA A 99 17.62 1.93 -10.87
CA ALA A 99 18.22 2.73 -11.96
C ALA A 99 17.23 3.76 -12.52
N ALA A 100 15.95 3.41 -12.63
CA ALA A 100 14.86 4.32 -13.02
C ALA A 100 14.56 5.42 -11.98
N GLY A 101 15.14 5.37 -10.78
CA GLY A 101 14.97 6.40 -9.75
C GLY A 101 13.99 6.05 -8.64
N LEU A 102 13.51 4.80 -8.55
CA LEU A 102 12.69 4.37 -7.43
C LEU A 102 13.49 4.44 -6.13
N LYS A 103 12.91 5.07 -5.09
CA LYS A 103 13.59 5.26 -3.81
C LYS A 103 13.51 4.01 -2.93
N ARG A 104 12.32 3.42 -2.83
CA ARG A 104 12.07 2.27 -1.94
C ARG A 104 10.88 1.45 -2.38
N VAL A 105 10.82 0.23 -1.87
CA VAL A 105 9.69 -0.68 -2.08
C VAL A 105 9.04 -1.07 -0.75
N THR A 106 7.77 -1.40 -0.84
CA THR A 106 7.04 -2.13 0.19
C THR A 106 6.64 -3.47 -0.41
N VAL A 107 6.99 -4.56 0.26
CA VAL A 107 6.66 -5.92 -0.20
C VAL A 107 5.56 -6.49 0.69
N SER A 108 4.51 -7.05 0.08
CA SER A 108 3.47 -7.79 0.81
C SER A 108 3.96 -9.21 1.06
N LEU A 109 3.98 -9.61 2.34
CA LEU A 109 4.44 -10.92 2.79
C LEU A 109 3.66 -11.33 4.05
N ASP A 110 2.75 -12.28 3.92
CA ASP A 110 1.78 -12.62 4.96
C ASP A 110 2.21 -13.79 5.86
N GLY A 111 3.44 -14.26 5.75
CA GLY A 111 4.06 -15.30 6.56
C GLY A 111 5.36 -15.81 5.94
N LEU A 112 6.17 -16.52 6.75
CA LEU A 112 7.42 -17.19 6.33
C LEU A 112 7.22 -18.69 6.10
N ASP A 113 6.15 -19.24 6.64
CA ASP A 113 5.76 -20.63 6.33
C ASP A 113 5.16 -20.69 4.93
N ASP A 114 5.68 -21.59 4.07
CA ASP A 114 5.26 -21.67 2.68
C ASP A 114 3.79 -22.10 2.54
N ALA A 115 3.29 -22.95 3.42
CA ALA A 115 1.90 -23.39 3.40
C ALA A 115 0.96 -22.25 3.81
N VAL A 116 1.30 -21.47 4.84
CA VAL A 116 0.56 -20.28 5.28
C VAL A 116 0.57 -19.22 4.19
N PHE A 117 1.74 -18.94 3.61
CA PHE A 117 1.89 -17.95 2.55
C PHE A 117 1.04 -18.31 1.32
N ARG A 118 1.07 -19.57 0.87
CA ARG A 118 0.24 -20.06 -0.25
C ARG A 118 -1.26 -20.03 0.08
N ALA A 119 -1.64 -20.32 1.32
CA ALA A 119 -3.04 -20.22 1.75
C ALA A 119 -3.56 -18.77 1.71
N MET A 120 -2.70 -17.78 2.00
CA MET A 120 -3.05 -16.36 1.96
C MET A 120 -3.11 -15.80 0.53
N ASN A 121 -2.14 -16.15 -0.32
CA ASN A 121 -2.06 -15.62 -1.69
C ASN A 121 -2.86 -16.45 -2.72
N ASP A 122 -3.33 -17.63 -2.34
CA ASP A 122 -4.17 -18.57 -3.11
C ASP A 122 -3.66 -18.87 -4.53
N VAL A 123 -2.33 -18.95 -4.68
CA VAL A 123 -1.66 -19.39 -5.90
C VAL A 123 -0.46 -20.27 -5.55
N ASP A 124 -0.01 -21.09 -6.51
CA ASP A 124 1.19 -21.91 -6.36
C ASP A 124 2.45 -21.05 -6.59
N PHE A 125 2.80 -20.22 -5.59
CA PHE A 125 4.00 -19.38 -5.61
C PHE A 125 4.74 -19.54 -4.28
N PRO A 126 6.03 -19.91 -4.28
CA PRO A 126 6.77 -20.20 -3.05
C PRO A 126 7.19 -18.88 -2.35
N VAL A 127 7.16 -18.89 -1.01
CA VAL A 127 7.62 -17.76 -0.20
C VAL A 127 9.11 -17.45 -0.43
N ALA A 128 9.90 -18.46 -0.73
CA ALA A 128 11.34 -18.32 -0.99
C ALA A 128 11.64 -17.32 -2.12
N ASP A 129 10.83 -17.31 -3.19
CA ASP A 129 11.03 -16.40 -4.32
C ASP A 129 10.71 -14.93 -3.93
N VAL A 130 9.79 -14.72 -2.99
CA VAL A 130 9.53 -13.38 -2.43
C VAL A 130 10.69 -12.93 -1.56
N LEU A 131 11.24 -13.82 -0.73
CA LEU A 131 12.41 -13.53 0.11
C LEU A 131 13.65 -13.22 -0.75
N GLU A 132 13.88 -13.96 -1.84
CA GLU A 132 14.91 -13.62 -2.84
C GLU A 132 14.69 -12.23 -3.43
N GLY A 133 13.44 -11.87 -3.75
CA GLY A 133 13.08 -10.55 -4.23
C GLY A 133 13.39 -9.43 -3.23
N ILE A 134 13.16 -9.67 -1.94
CA ILE A 134 13.48 -8.73 -0.85
C ILE A 134 15.01 -8.52 -0.76
N GLU A 135 15.78 -9.60 -0.81
CA GLU A 135 17.24 -9.51 -0.81
C GLU A 135 17.79 -8.81 -2.06
N ALA A 136 17.23 -9.09 -3.23
CA ALA A 136 17.60 -8.38 -4.46
C ALA A 136 17.29 -6.88 -4.38
N ALA A 137 16.17 -6.49 -3.77
CA ALA A 137 15.82 -5.09 -3.54
C ALA A 137 16.81 -4.41 -2.58
N ARG A 138 17.18 -5.10 -1.49
CA ARG A 138 18.18 -4.63 -0.53
C ARG A 138 19.55 -4.46 -1.19
N ALA A 139 20.01 -5.45 -1.93
CA ALA A 139 21.26 -5.43 -2.69
C ALA A 139 21.30 -4.32 -3.76
N ALA A 140 20.16 -3.99 -4.36
CA ALA A 140 20.03 -2.87 -5.30
C ALA A 140 19.99 -1.50 -4.61
N GLY A 141 19.93 -1.43 -3.27
CA GLY A 141 19.85 -0.19 -2.51
C GLY A 141 18.45 0.45 -2.52
N LEU A 142 17.39 -0.34 -2.74
CA LEU A 142 16.01 0.12 -2.57
C LEU A 142 15.70 0.20 -1.07
N GLY A 143 15.47 1.42 -0.56
CA GLY A 143 15.22 1.65 0.86
C GLY A 143 16.49 1.89 1.69
N SER A 144 17.63 2.22 1.06
CA SER A 144 18.86 2.61 1.75
C SER A 144 19.07 4.13 1.69
N GLY A 145 19.72 4.68 2.69
CA GLY A 145 20.37 5.99 2.64
C GLY A 145 19.74 7.12 3.42
N GLU A 146 18.46 7.12 3.74
CA GLU A 146 17.84 8.21 4.49
C GLU A 146 16.89 7.68 5.59
N PRO A 147 16.85 8.32 6.76
CA PRO A 147 15.85 7.97 7.79
C PRO A 147 14.43 8.01 7.22
N GLY A 148 13.63 6.97 7.51
CA GLY A 148 12.26 6.84 6.99
C GLY A 148 12.14 6.25 5.59
N HIS A 149 13.23 6.06 4.85
CA HIS A 149 13.24 5.44 3.51
C HIS A 149 13.54 3.93 3.51
N SER A 150 13.49 3.26 4.65
CA SER A 150 13.69 1.81 4.75
C SER A 150 12.79 1.02 3.81
N LEU A 151 13.27 -0.11 3.32
CA LEU A 151 12.46 -1.17 2.74
C LEU A 151 11.41 -1.59 3.77
N LYS A 152 10.19 -1.85 3.33
CA LYS A 152 9.09 -2.20 4.22
C LYS A 152 8.44 -3.50 3.80
N ILE A 153 8.05 -4.28 4.80
CA ILE A 153 7.23 -5.47 4.62
C ILE A 153 5.85 -5.18 5.20
N ASN A 154 4.80 -5.50 4.46
CA ASN A 154 3.42 -5.44 4.97
C ASN A 154 2.91 -6.86 5.13
N MET A 155 2.38 -7.17 6.30
CA MET A 155 1.68 -8.41 6.62
C MET A 155 0.23 -8.05 6.97
N VAL A 156 -0.73 -8.53 6.20
CA VAL A 156 -2.13 -8.51 6.63
C VAL A 156 -2.33 -9.64 7.63
N VAL A 157 -2.81 -9.30 8.83
CA VAL A 157 -3.06 -10.29 9.88
C VAL A 157 -4.53 -10.67 9.88
N LYS A 158 -4.79 -11.95 9.66
CA LYS A 158 -6.13 -12.54 9.70
C LYS A 158 -6.19 -13.59 10.81
N ARG A 159 -7.04 -13.36 11.82
CA ARG A 159 -7.24 -14.29 12.93
C ARG A 159 -7.71 -15.65 12.41
N GLY A 160 -7.17 -16.73 12.98
CA GLY A 160 -7.46 -18.11 12.56
C GLY A 160 -6.71 -18.53 11.29
N THR A 161 -5.86 -17.67 10.72
CA THR A 161 -5.15 -17.98 9.47
C THR A 161 -3.63 -17.84 9.61
N ASN A 162 -3.12 -16.65 9.93
CA ASN A 162 -1.68 -16.40 9.96
C ASN A 162 -1.17 -15.67 11.20
N GLU A 163 -1.97 -15.51 12.25
CA GLU A 163 -1.55 -14.83 13.48
C GLU A 163 -0.37 -15.53 14.20
N HIS A 164 -0.20 -16.83 14.00
CA HIS A 164 0.94 -17.59 14.53
C HIS A 164 2.28 -17.25 13.87
N GLU A 165 2.26 -16.60 12.71
CA GLU A 165 3.45 -16.10 12.02
C GLU A 165 3.96 -14.76 12.57
N ILE A 166 3.17 -14.03 13.37
CA ILE A 166 3.52 -12.68 13.87
C ILE A 166 4.89 -12.65 14.52
N LEU A 167 5.14 -13.51 15.49
CA LEU A 167 6.40 -13.56 16.23
C LEU A 167 7.57 -14.00 15.35
N ARG A 168 7.33 -14.96 14.48
CA ARG A 168 8.32 -15.48 13.55
C ARG A 168 8.76 -14.40 12.57
N MET A 169 7.81 -13.64 12.02
CA MET A 169 8.06 -12.48 11.15
C MET A 169 8.82 -11.38 11.91
N ALA A 170 8.40 -11.04 13.13
CA ALA A 170 9.06 -10.03 13.94
C ALA A 170 10.53 -10.37 14.21
N ARG A 171 10.83 -11.61 14.59
CA ARG A 171 12.20 -12.09 14.81
C ARG A 171 13.04 -12.12 13.54
N HIS A 172 12.43 -12.51 12.41
CA HIS A 172 13.13 -12.59 11.13
C HIS A 172 13.63 -11.23 10.63
N PHE A 173 12.83 -10.18 10.81
CA PHE A 173 13.18 -8.84 10.34
C PHE A 173 13.86 -7.95 11.39
N GLN A 174 13.92 -8.37 12.65
CA GLN A 174 14.66 -7.65 13.69
C GLN A 174 16.13 -7.51 13.32
N GLY A 175 16.70 -6.32 13.44
CA GLY A 175 18.14 -6.07 13.16
C GLY A 175 18.50 -6.04 11.67
N THR A 176 17.55 -6.22 10.74
CA THR A 176 17.81 -6.23 9.29
C THR A 176 17.77 -4.86 8.63
N GLY A 177 17.30 -3.82 9.34
CA GLY A 177 17.01 -2.50 8.79
C GLY A 177 15.71 -2.42 7.97
N ILE A 178 14.97 -3.52 7.88
CA ILE A 178 13.67 -3.60 7.21
C ILE A 178 12.56 -3.32 8.24
N VAL A 179 11.61 -2.46 7.89
CA VAL A 179 10.46 -2.16 8.76
C VAL A 179 9.32 -3.12 8.46
N LEU A 180 8.99 -3.99 9.40
CA LEU A 180 7.82 -4.87 9.32
C LEU A 180 6.57 -4.13 9.79
N ARG A 181 5.47 -4.22 9.02
CA ARG A 181 4.18 -3.63 9.35
C ARG A 181 3.10 -4.68 9.38
N PHE A 182 2.36 -4.72 10.48
CA PHE A 182 1.18 -5.53 10.63
C PHE A 182 -0.07 -4.69 10.33
N ILE A 183 -0.95 -5.20 9.49
CA ILE A 183 -2.16 -4.50 9.04
C ILE A 183 -3.37 -5.33 9.47
N GLU A 184 -4.31 -4.71 10.16
CA GLU A 184 -5.58 -5.35 10.48
C GLU A 184 -6.33 -5.73 9.21
N TYR A 185 -6.90 -6.93 9.17
CA TYR A 185 -7.75 -7.40 8.08
C TYR A 185 -8.97 -6.50 7.92
N MET A 186 -9.11 -5.87 6.77
CA MET A 186 -10.11 -4.82 6.49
C MET A 186 -11.20 -5.28 5.55
N ASP A 187 -12.39 -4.67 5.67
CA ASP A 187 -13.54 -4.80 4.79
C ASP A 187 -13.39 -3.99 3.49
N VAL A 188 -12.25 -4.12 2.81
CA VAL A 188 -11.97 -3.42 1.55
C VAL A 188 -12.70 -4.06 0.37
N GLY A 189 -13.23 -3.23 -0.53
CA GLY A 189 -14.03 -3.73 -1.65
C GLY A 189 -15.37 -4.32 -1.20
N ALA A 190 -15.89 -5.25 -2.00
CA ALA A 190 -17.19 -5.90 -1.76
C ALA A 190 -17.12 -7.44 -1.87
N THR A 191 -15.93 -8.01 -2.10
CA THR A 191 -15.78 -9.42 -2.50
C THR A 191 -14.91 -10.27 -1.59
N ASN A 192 -14.22 -9.65 -0.60
CA ASN A 192 -13.23 -10.35 0.23
C ASN A 192 -13.82 -11.18 1.39
N GLY A 193 -15.16 -11.24 1.54
CA GLY A 193 -15.82 -12.04 2.57
C GLY A 193 -15.50 -11.63 4.01
N TRP A 194 -15.11 -10.38 4.24
CA TRP A 194 -14.65 -9.87 5.52
C TRP A 194 -15.65 -10.09 6.66
N ARG A 195 -15.12 -10.51 7.82
CA ARG A 195 -15.87 -10.70 9.06
C ARG A 195 -15.10 -10.11 10.22
N MET A 196 -15.79 -9.46 11.16
CA MET A 196 -15.19 -8.79 12.32
C MET A 196 -14.49 -9.77 13.27
N ASP A 197 -14.97 -11.00 13.41
CA ASP A 197 -14.38 -12.05 14.24
C ASP A 197 -13.00 -12.55 13.71
N GLU A 198 -12.70 -12.31 12.45
CA GLU A 198 -11.41 -12.61 11.83
C GLU A 198 -10.38 -11.46 11.99
N VAL A 199 -10.78 -10.33 12.57
CA VAL A 199 -9.88 -9.21 12.84
C VAL A 199 -9.10 -9.48 14.13
N LEU A 200 -7.76 -9.44 14.04
CA LEU A 200 -6.90 -9.38 15.21
C LEU A 200 -6.53 -7.92 15.47
N PRO A 201 -6.96 -7.31 16.60
CA PRO A 201 -6.63 -5.93 16.92
C PRO A 201 -5.12 -5.68 16.97
N SER A 202 -4.69 -4.55 16.45
CA SER A 202 -3.27 -4.15 16.47
C SER A 202 -2.68 -4.13 17.88
N ALA A 203 -3.47 -3.77 18.90
CA ALA A 203 -3.06 -3.84 20.29
C ALA A 203 -2.69 -5.26 20.73
N ASP A 204 -3.42 -6.27 20.26
CA ASP A 204 -3.12 -7.68 20.57
C ASP A 204 -1.84 -8.12 19.83
N VAL A 205 -1.61 -7.67 18.58
CA VAL A 205 -0.36 -7.91 17.86
C VAL A 205 0.84 -7.36 18.64
N VAL A 206 0.76 -6.11 19.08
CA VAL A 206 1.82 -5.47 19.89
C VAL A 206 2.03 -6.23 21.20
N LYS A 207 0.96 -6.63 21.88
CA LYS A 207 1.03 -7.42 23.12
C LYS A 207 1.71 -8.76 22.92
N MET A 208 1.39 -9.48 21.84
CA MET A 208 2.02 -10.77 21.51
C MET A 208 3.53 -10.59 21.29
N ILE A 209 3.94 -9.57 20.54
CA ILE A 209 5.36 -9.32 20.29
C ILE A 209 6.08 -8.90 21.57
N ARG A 210 5.50 -7.98 22.36
CA ARG A 210 6.09 -7.49 23.62
C ARG A 210 6.29 -8.58 24.67
N ALA A 211 5.55 -9.66 24.61
CA ALA A 211 5.73 -10.79 25.53
C ALA A 211 7.11 -11.45 25.38
N GLU A 212 7.75 -11.34 24.20
CA GLU A 212 9.04 -11.98 23.92
C GLU A 212 10.12 -11.01 23.41
N LEU A 213 9.73 -9.91 22.79
CA LEU A 213 10.62 -8.90 22.23
C LEU A 213 10.22 -7.53 22.79
N PRO A 214 11.00 -6.94 23.71
CA PRO A 214 10.66 -5.65 24.31
C PRO A 214 10.47 -4.56 23.25
N LEU A 215 9.36 -3.83 23.33
CA LEU A 215 9.02 -2.74 22.42
C LEU A 215 8.73 -1.46 23.21
N VAL A 216 9.14 -0.32 22.62
CA VAL A 216 8.77 1.03 23.07
C VAL A 216 8.05 1.75 21.93
N GLN A 217 7.03 2.52 22.26
CA GLN A 217 6.31 3.34 21.29
C GLN A 217 7.20 4.48 20.80
N LEU A 218 7.15 4.75 19.51
CA LEU A 218 7.89 5.83 18.85
C LEU A 218 6.92 6.89 18.34
N ASP A 219 7.38 8.14 18.30
CA ASP A 219 6.63 9.23 17.69
C ASP A 219 6.43 8.99 16.18
N PRO A 220 5.33 9.51 15.60
CA PRO A 220 5.13 9.49 14.15
C PRO A 220 6.31 10.15 13.41
N SER A 221 6.74 9.56 12.30
CA SER A 221 7.83 10.10 11.48
C SER A 221 7.38 11.28 10.59
N ALA A 222 6.07 11.40 10.37
CA ALA A 222 5.46 12.48 9.57
C ALA A 222 3.97 12.64 9.91
N PRO A 223 3.38 13.84 9.70
CA PRO A 223 1.95 14.05 9.83
C PRO A 223 1.16 13.13 8.90
N GLY A 224 0.07 12.52 9.41
CA GLY A 224 -0.77 11.59 8.66
C GLY A 224 -0.14 10.22 8.41
N GLU A 225 0.92 9.85 9.14
CA GLU A 225 1.45 8.49 9.13
C GLU A 225 0.36 7.50 9.59
N THR A 226 0.19 6.40 8.81
CA THR A 226 -0.88 5.43 9.09
C THR A 226 -0.47 4.33 10.04
N ALA A 227 0.82 4.10 10.18
CA ALA A 227 1.36 3.09 11.08
C ALA A 227 1.75 3.71 12.40
N GLU A 228 1.23 3.18 13.48
CA GLU A 228 1.77 3.40 14.81
C GLU A 228 3.10 2.67 14.91
N ARG A 229 4.16 3.35 15.36
CA ARG A 229 5.53 2.86 15.33
C ARG A 229 5.96 2.34 16.68
N TRP A 230 6.66 1.20 16.70
CA TRP A 230 7.19 0.55 17.89
C TRP A 230 8.63 0.12 17.64
N GLY A 231 9.59 0.71 18.36
CA GLY A 231 11.00 0.35 18.30
C GLY A 231 11.32 -0.84 19.17
N TYR A 232 12.21 -1.72 18.73
CA TYR A 232 12.77 -2.74 19.62
C TYR A 232 13.63 -2.08 20.68
N ALA A 233 13.47 -2.52 21.93
CA ALA A 233 14.17 -1.95 23.08
C ALA A 233 15.43 -2.76 23.43
N ASP A 234 16.47 -2.03 23.88
CA ASP A 234 17.65 -2.61 24.49
C ASP A 234 17.39 -3.10 25.93
N ALA A 235 18.39 -3.63 26.59
CA ALA A 235 18.31 -4.08 27.97
C ALA A 235 17.96 -2.96 28.98
N SER A 236 18.14 -1.70 28.63
CA SER A 236 17.76 -0.54 29.45
C SER A 236 16.30 -0.09 29.21
N GLY A 237 15.59 -0.74 28.31
CA GLY A 237 14.21 -0.40 27.95
C GLY A 237 14.10 0.79 26.98
N ARG A 238 15.19 1.23 26.34
CA ARG A 238 15.20 2.30 25.34
C ARG A 238 15.25 1.73 23.95
N HIS A 239 14.68 2.47 22.98
CA HIS A 239 14.76 2.09 21.57
C HIS A 239 16.22 1.94 21.14
N ASP A 240 16.52 0.77 20.54
CA ASP A 240 17.79 0.50 19.86
C ASP A 240 17.57 0.55 18.34
N PRO A 241 18.04 1.62 17.65
CA PRO A 241 17.90 1.73 16.20
C PRO A 241 18.55 0.58 15.41
N ALA A 242 19.55 -0.10 15.98
CA ALA A 242 20.21 -1.24 15.33
C ALA A 242 19.29 -2.48 15.29
N LEU A 243 18.39 -2.61 16.26
CA LEU A 243 17.38 -3.66 16.28
C LEU A 243 16.17 -3.30 15.38
N GLY A 244 16.01 -2.01 15.03
CA GLY A 244 14.98 -1.54 14.14
C GLY A 244 13.61 -1.32 14.81
N GLU A 245 12.57 -1.35 14.00
CA GLU A 245 11.20 -1.06 14.43
C GLU A 245 10.16 -1.92 13.70
N ILE A 246 8.99 -2.02 14.30
CA ILE A 246 7.77 -2.50 13.63
C ILE A 246 6.74 -1.38 13.53
N GLY A 247 5.73 -1.57 12.70
CA GLY A 247 4.55 -0.70 12.65
C GLY A 247 3.27 -1.50 12.76
N VAL A 248 2.21 -0.90 13.29
CA VAL A 248 0.86 -1.48 13.25
C VAL A 248 -0.10 -0.50 12.59
N ILE A 249 -1.01 -1.00 11.76
CA ILE A 249 -2.00 -0.20 11.02
C ILE A 249 -3.39 -0.62 11.48
N SER A 250 -3.94 0.13 12.43
CA SER A 250 -5.19 -0.16 13.12
C SER A 250 -6.40 0.37 12.34
N SER A 251 -6.58 -0.09 11.10
CA SER A 251 -7.60 0.44 10.19
C SER A 251 -9.03 0.13 10.61
N VAL A 252 -9.24 -0.86 11.49
CA VAL A 252 -10.54 -1.33 11.95
C VAL A 252 -10.80 -0.90 13.38
N THR A 253 -9.86 -1.17 14.28
CA THR A 253 -10.07 -0.95 15.72
C THR A 253 -9.73 0.46 16.19
N GLN A 254 -8.86 1.19 15.46
CA GLN A 254 -8.47 2.56 15.77
C GLN A 254 -8.33 3.39 14.48
N ALA A 255 -9.46 3.82 13.95
CA ALA A 255 -9.51 4.54 12.68
C ALA A 255 -8.80 5.90 12.75
N PHE A 256 -8.08 6.26 11.67
CA PHE A 256 -7.28 7.48 11.51
C PHE A 256 -7.77 8.36 10.35
N CYS A 257 -9.10 8.42 10.14
CA CYS A 257 -9.68 9.15 9.00
C CYS A 257 -9.44 10.67 9.04
N ARG A 258 -9.37 11.27 10.23
CA ARG A 258 -9.21 12.73 10.41
C ARG A 258 -7.89 13.23 9.86
N ASP A 259 -6.82 12.47 10.06
CA ASP A 259 -5.46 12.82 9.65
C ASP A 259 -5.07 12.23 8.29
N CYS A 260 -6.04 11.61 7.58
CA CYS A 260 -5.78 10.95 6.33
C CYS A 260 -5.58 11.98 5.19
N ASN A 261 -4.37 12.05 4.66
CA ASN A 261 -3.95 12.94 3.57
C ASN A 261 -3.73 12.20 2.23
N ARG A 262 -4.40 11.06 2.02
CA ARG A 262 -4.20 10.20 0.85
C ARG A 262 -5.30 10.34 -0.18
N ALA A 263 -4.92 10.35 -1.45
CA ALA A 263 -5.80 10.17 -2.59
C ALA A 263 -5.27 9.03 -3.47
N ARG A 264 -6.09 8.50 -4.34
CA ARG A 264 -5.77 7.39 -5.26
C ARG A 264 -6.23 7.73 -6.65
N LEU A 265 -5.31 7.64 -7.63
CA LEU A 265 -5.64 7.72 -9.03
C LEU A 265 -5.66 6.30 -9.60
N SER A 266 -6.82 5.84 -10.08
CA SER A 266 -6.90 4.54 -10.74
C SER A 266 -6.17 4.54 -12.08
N THR A 267 -5.83 3.36 -12.59
CA THR A 267 -5.16 3.24 -13.89
C THR A 267 -5.99 3.74 -15.07
N GLU A 268 -7.30 3.89 -14.92
CA GLU A 268 -8.19 4.49 -15.91
C GLU A 268 -8.41 6.00 -15.71
N GLY A 269 -7.79 6.62 -14.70
CA GLY A 269 -7.87 8.07 -14.47
C GLY A 269 -9.01 8.54 -13.62
N LYS A 270 -9.56 7.71 -12.75
CA LYS A 270 -10.51 8.14 -11.71
C LYS A 270 -9.80 8.45 -10.40
N LEU A 271 -10.12 9.59 -9.79
CA LEU A 271 -9.60 10.03 -8.50
C LEU A 271 -10.51 9.58 -7.36
N TYR A 272 -9.94 8.88 -6.39
CA TYR A 272 -10.63 8.41 -5.18
C TYR A 272 -10.00 9.03 -3.94
N LEU A 273 -10.82 9.53 -3.02
CA LEU A 273 -10.37 10.18 -1.78
C LEU A 273 -10.34 9.23 -0.57
N CYS A 274 -10.86 8.02 -0.72
CA CYS A 274 -10.91 7.00 0.33
C CYS A 274 -10.69 5.60 -0.25
N LEU A 275 -10.07 4.70 0.53
CA LEU A 275 -9.93 3.29 0.16
C LEU A 275 -11.28 2.56 0.08
N PHE A 276 -12.25 3.04 0.82
CA PHE A 276 -13.62 2.49 0.89
C PHE A 276 -14.63 3.24 0.02
N ALA A 277 -14.15 4.02 -0.96
CA ALA A 277 -15.03 4.77 -1.84
C ALA A 277 -15.84 3.85 -2.77
N GLY A 278 -17.10 4.21 -3.01
CA GLY A 278 -17.97 3.55 -4.00
C GLY A 278 -17.85 4.15 -5.39
N GLN A 279 -17.41 5.43 -5.48
CA GLN A 279 -17.31 6.17 -6.73
C GLN A 279 -16.03 7.00 -6.78
N GLY A 280 -15.51 7.24 -7.98
CA GLY A 280 -14.36 8.10 -8.24
C GLY A 280 -14.71 9.22 -9.19
N TYR A 281 -13.95 10.31 -9.13
CA TYR A 281 -14.07 11.48 -10.00
C TYR A 281 -13.29 11.25 -11.30
N ASP A 282 -13.93 11.37 -12.45
CA ASP A 282 -13.34 11.06 -13.77
C ASP A 282 -12.41 12.19 -14.26
N LEU A 283 -11.14 12.12 -13.88
CA LEU A 283 -10.11 13.04 -14.39
C LEU A 283 -9.72 12.72 -15.85
N ARG A 284 -9.87 11.46 -16.30
CA ARG A 284 -9.57 11.08 -17.69
C ARG A 284 -10.43 11.86 -18.68
N ALA A 285 -11.70 12.07 -18.36
CA ALA A 285 -12.60 12.86 -19.22
C ALA A 285 -12.06 14.27 -19.44
N LEU A 286 -11.52 14.92 -18.42
CA LEU A 286 -10.86 16.22 -18.54
C LEU A 286 -9.56 16.13 -19.36
N ILE A 287 -8.69 15.18 -19.04
CA ILE A 287 -7.38 14.99 -19.70
C ILE A 287 -7.55 14.77 -21.19
N ARG A 288 -8.46 13.87 -21.60
CA ARG A 288 -8.71 13.50 -23.00
C ARG A 288 -9.69 14.44 -23.72
N GLY A 289 -10.48 15.19 -22.98
CA GLY A 289 -11.37 16.25 -23.49
C GLY A 289 -10.66 17.54 -23.86
N GLY A 290 -9.33 17.62 -23.70
CA GLY A 290 -8.55 18.79 -24.06
C GLY A 290 -8.56 19.91 -23.03
N ALA A 291 -8.95 19.63 -21.77
CA ALA A 291 -8.88 20.61 -20.68
C ALA A 291 -7.44 21.09 -20.45
N SER A 292 -7.29 22.38 -20.12
CA SER A 292 -5.99 22.96 -19.77
C SER A 292 -5.45 22.37 -18.46
N ASP A 293 -4.15 22.55 -18.19
CA ASP A 293 -3.55 22.15 -16.92
C ASP A 293 -4.16 22.90 -15.73
N GLU A 294 -4.54 24.17 -15.93
CA GLU A 294 -5.21 25.02 -14.96
C GLU A 294 -6.62 24.48 -14.61
N ASP A 295 -7.38 24.06 -15.61
CA ASP A 295 -8.73 23.51 -15.39
C ASP A 295 -8.66 22.19 -14.62
N ILE A 296 -7.73 21.30 -14.99
CA ILE A 296 -7.53 20.02 -14.31
C ILE A 296 -7.04 20.23 -12.88
N ALA A 297 -6.10 21.15 -12.66
CA ALA A 297 -5.61 21.51 -11.33
C ALA A 297 -6.75 22.07 -10.46
N SER A 298 -7.55 22.98 -11.00
CA SER A 298 -8.72 23.54 -10.31
C SER A 298 -9.72 22.44 -9.91
N ALA A 299 -10.00 21.50 -10.81
CA ALA A 299 -10.86 20.36 -10.53
C ALA A 299 -10.29 19.47 -9.40
N ILE A 300 -9.00 19.16 -9.43
CA ILE A 300 -8.31 18.40 -8.36
C ILE A 300 -8.44 19.13 -7.02
N GLY A 301 -8.20 20.44 -7.00
CA GLY A 301 -8.32 21.27 -5.80
C GLY A 301 -9.73 21.26 -5.22
N ALA A 302 -10.75 21.47 -6.06
CA ALA A 302 -12.16 21.46 -5.66
C ALA A 302 -12.59 20.09 -5.10
N ILE A 303 -12.20 18.99 -5.77
CA ILE A 303 -12.45 17.62 -5.30
C ILE A 303 -11.83 17.38 -3.93
N TRP A 304 -10.58 17.82 -3.73
CA TRP A 304 -9.89 17.66 -2.45
C TRP A 304 -10.52 18.46 -1.33
N GLN A 305 -10.90 19.72 -1.58
CA GLN A 305 -11.56 20.59 -0.60
C GLN A 305 -12.94 20.06 -0.19
N GLY A 306 -13.66 19.43 -1.11
CA GLY A 306 -14.95 18.79 -0.84
C GLY A 306 -14.87 17.46 -0.10
N ARG A 307 -13.70 17.02 0.36
CA ARG A 307 -13.50 15.73 1.01
C ARG A 307 -14.19 15.64 2.36
N SER A 308 -15.11 14.68 2.50
CA SER A 308 -15.80 14.36 3.76
C SER A 308 -15.71 12.88 4.17
N ALA A 309 -14.94 12.07 3.44
CA ALA A 309 -14.88 10.63 3.61
C ALA A 309 -14.26 10.21 4.95
N ARG A 310 -15.06 9.54 5.81
CA ARG A 310 -14.67 9.06 7.14
C ARG A 310 -15.14 7.64 7.41
N TYR A 311 -15.13 6.78 6.38
CA TYR A 311 -15.73 5.44 6.45
C TYR A 311 -15.25 4.62 7.66
N SER A 312 -13.94 4.52 7.89
CA SER A 312 -13.42 3.66 8.97
C SER A 312 -13.87 4.12 10.37
N GLU A 313 -14.08 5.43 10.60
CA GLU A 313 -14.62 5.95 11.87
C GLU A 313 -16.12 5.67 12.00
N LEU A 314 -16.84 5.62 10.89
CA LEU A 314 -18.30 5.45 10.88
C LEU A 314 -18.73 3.99 10.66
N ARG A 315 -17.79 3.07 10.45
CA ARG A 315 -18.05 1.66 10.11
C ARG A 315 -19.10 1.00 11.01
N SER A 316 -19.00 1.20 12.32
CA SER A 316 -19.93 0.58 13.30
C SER A 316 -21.33 1.19 13.29
N THR A 317 -21.50 2.40 12.74
CA THR A 317 -22.78 3.12 12.64
C THR A 317 -23.45 2.97 11.29
N LEU A 318 -22.70 2.48 10.27
CA LEU A 318 -23.22 2.26 8.95
C LEU A 318 -23.94 0.93 8.90
N THR A 319 -25.24 0.96 8.58
CA THR A 319 -25.98 -0.26 8.23
C THR A 319 -25.35 -0.86 6.97
N PRO A 320 -25.18 -2.20 6.87
CA PRO A 320 -24.73 -2.83 5.65
C PRO A 320 -25.68 -2.42 4.50
N ASP A 321 -25.19 -1.54 3.62
CA ASP A 321 -25.99 -1.04 2.52
C ASP A 321 -25.84 -2.05 1.36
N THR A 322 -26.91 -2.78 1.09
CA THR A 322 -26.97 -3.85 0.11
C THR A 322 -27.34 -3.39 -1.30
N GLY A 323 -27.48 -2.07 -1.51
CA GLY A 323 -27.85 -1.51 -2.81
C GLY A 323 -26.69 -1.45 -3.82
N PRO A 324 -26.96 -1.64 -5.13
CA PRO A 324 -25.91 -1.59 -6.17
C PRO A 324 -25.23 -0.22 -6.29
N ALA A 325 -25.84 0.87 -5.84
CA ALA A 325 -25.29 2.24 -5.88
C ALA A 325 -24.22 2.50 -4.80
N THR A 326 -24.12 1.65 -3.79
CA THR A 326 -23.25 1.81 -2.62
C THR A 326 -22.11 0.80 -2.57
N ARG A 327 -22.02 -0.09 -3.58
CA ARG A 327 -20.97 -1.09 -3.65
C ARG A 327 -19.60 -0.41 -3.70
N ARG A 328 -18.75 -0.72 -2.72
CA ARG A 328 -17.37 -0.21 -2.66
C ARG A 328 -16.55 -0.73 -3.83
N VAL A 329 -15.66 0.13 -4.31
CA VAL A 329 -14.70 -0.26 -5.36
C VAL A 329 -13.65 -1.19 -4.76
N GLU A 330 -13.28 -2.21 -5.51
CA GLU A 330 -12.29 -3.19 -5.07
C GLU A 330 -10.92 -2.55 -4.83
N MET A 331 -10.25 -2.93 -3.75
CA MET A 331 -8.92 -2.42 -3.40
C MET A 331 -7.90 -2.68 -4.52
N SER A 332 -7.98 -3.85 -5.15
CA SER A 332 -7.11 -4.21 -6.28
C SER A 332 -7.24 -3.30 -7.50
N TYR A 333 -8.35 -2.56 -7.59
CA TYR A 333 -8.61 -1.61 -8.68
C TYR A 333 -8.06 -0.21 -8.39
N ILE A 334 -8.18 0.26 -7.16
CA ILE A 334 -7.77 1.63 -6.76
C ILE A 334 -6.45 1.67 -5.99
N GLY A 335 -5.88 0.52 -5.70
CA GLY A 335 -4.63 0.38 -4.95
C GLY A 335 -4.77 0.56 -3.44
N GLY A 336 -4.23 -0.38 -2.70
CA GLY A 336 -4.20 -0.42 -1.23
C GLY A 336 -2.82 -0.17 -0.66
#